data_8d03485e2f71c82d507fecba0897d771
#
_entry.id   8d03485e2f71c82d507fecba0897d771
#
_cell.length_a   1.000
_cell.length_b   1.000
_cell.length_c   1.000
_cell.angle_alpha   90.00
_cell.angle_beta   90.00
_cell.angle_gamma   90.00
#
_symmetry.space_group_name_H-M   'P 1'
#
loop_
_entity.id
_entity.type
_entity.pdbx_description
1 polymer ?
#
loop_
_entity_poly.entity_id
_entity_poly.type
_entity_poly.pdbx_seq_one_letter_code
_entity_poly.pdbx_strand_id
1 'polypeptide(L)'
;MAGMLEARAVGPGPIGASEEERPLRVLAVTPLPSSKASMIHVTRQVASLECPGVTCQTYHVTSRTSPRVVLGEWRRLRREIRTFQPDIVHAHYGTMTAFLAVLSTTLPVIVTYRGSDLNPNRSRGWLRETLGTLLSQIAALRAARIICVSNQLKDKLWWRRDRVTVIPTGVDMTLFYPRDLQKARRELGWGKGEYVVLFNAGDPICKRLDLARAAVQFAESMCGKVRFAVLDGNVPPNHIPSMMNAADCLLLTSDWEGSPNVVKEAIACNLPVVSVDVGDVRERLEGVRPSVIVPRDAREIGKAISEILRQGKRSNGRELGNDLSSDVVSQRIVSVYRALRMDYLKSGFRFWTRLSQRSFLKRSRIMQRS
;
A
#
# COMPACT_ATOMS: atom_id res chain seq x y z
N MET A 1 43.92 4.62 -63.84
CA MET A 1 44.07 5.41 -62.60
C MET A 1 43.03 4.92 -61.64
N ALA A 2 43.45 4.18 -60.64
CA ALA A 2 42.62 3.53 -59.65
C ALA A 2 42.39 4.52 -58.46
N GLY A 3 41.15 4.80 -58.15
CA GLY A 3 40.75 5.56 -56.98
C GLY A 3 40.33 4.58 -55.87
N MET A 4 41.18 4.43 -54.87
CA MET A 4 40.89 3.67 -53.65
C MET A 4 39.87 4.45 -52.82
N LEU A 5 38.71 3.84 -52.57
CA LEU A 5 37.73 4.29 -51.56
C LEU A 5 38.18 3.75 -50.21
N GLU A 6 38.72 4.63 -49.37
CA GLU A 6 38.95 4.37 -47.94
C GLU A 6 37.62 4.25 -47.20
N ALA A 7 37.34 3.05 -46.70
CA ALA A 7 36.24 2.83 -45.73
C ALA A 7 36.68 3.39 -44.37
N ARG A 8 36.11 4.55 -43.98
CA ARG A 8 36.23 5.07 -42.62
C ARG A 8 35.53 4.12 -41.66
N ALA A 9 36.32 3.48 -40.80
CA ALA A 9 35.83 2.76 -39.65
C ALA A 9 35.13 3.78 -38.68
N VAL A 10 33.84 3.62 -38.52
CA VAL A 10 33.07 4.34 -37.47
C VAL A 10 33.49 3.71 -36.14
N GLY A 11 34.30 4.45 -35.37
CA GLY A 11 34.64 4.08 -34.00
C GLY A 11 33.40 3.96 -33.11
N PRO A 12 33.42 3.15 -32.05
CA PRO A 12 32.31 3.04 -31.13
C PRO A 12 32.06 4.45 -30.50
N GLY A 13 30.80 4.91 -30.61
CA GLY A 13 30.36 6.12 -29.97
C GLY A 13 30.54 6.07 -28.43
N PRO A 14 30.49 7.21 -27.72
CA PRO A 14 30.80 7.27 -26.30
C PRO A 14 29.99 6.24 -25.53
N ILE A 15 30.67 5.41 -24.73
CA ILE A 15 30.11 4.44 -23.82
C ILE A 15 29.14 5.21 -22.91
N GLY A 16 27.83 5.02 -23.11
CA GLY A 16 26.81 5.67 -22.33
C GLY A 16 26.96 5.34 -20.84
N ALA A 17 26.47 6.24 -19.99
CA ALA A 17 26.41 6.05 -18.54
C ALA A 17 26.07 4.59 -18.20
N SER A 18 26.79 4.02 -17.23
CA SER A 18 26.58 2.63 -16.83
C SER A 18 25.10 2.39 -16.53
N GLU A 19 24.56 1.20 -16.84
CA GLU A 19 23.12 0.91 -16.59
C GLU A 19 22.73 1.12 -15.11
N GLU A 20 23.69 1.20 -14.21
CA GLU A 20 23.55 1.51 -12.80
C GLU A 20 23.25 3.00 -12.54
N GLU A 21 23.66 3.90 -13.43
CA GLU A 21 23.55 5.37 -13.27
C GLU A 21 22.23 5.94 -13.83
N ARG A 22 21.52 5.20 -14.70
CA ARG A 22 20.23 5.68 -15.22
C ARG A 22 19.12 5.61 -14.18
N PRO A 23 18.18 6.58 -14.18
CA PRO A 23 17.02 6.55 -13.29
C PRO A 23 16.25 5.24 -13.43
N LEU A 24 15.82 4.69 -12.28
CA LEU A 24 14.98 3.51 -12.22
C LEU A 24 13.56 3.87 -12.69
N ARG A 25 13.04 3.18 -13.70
CA ARG A 25 11.71 3.43 -14.26
C ARG A 25 10.71 2.41 -13.71
N VAL A 26 9.69 2.87 -13.02
CA VAL A 26 8.68 2.01 -12.38
C VAL A 26 7.30 2.31 -12.98
N LEU A 27 6.63 1.29 -13.50
CA LEU A 27 5.24 1.37 -13.90
C LEU A 27 4.35 0.90 -12.76
N ALA A 28 3.68 1.85 -12.09
CA ALA A 28 2.71 1.57 -11.02
C ALA A 28 1.35 1.21 -11.63
N VAL A 29 0.92 -0.04 -11.48
CA VAL A 29 -0.38 -0.53 -11.95
C VAL A 29 -1.37 -0.50 -10.78
N THR A 30 -2.42 0.30 -10.89
CA THR A 30 -3.41 0.51 -9.83
C THR A 30 -4.82 0.25 -10.33
N PRO A 31 -5.78 -0.11 -9.46
CA PRO A 31 -7.19 -0.06 -9.83
C PRO A 31 -7.62 1.39 -10.12
N LEU A 32 -8.51 1.57 -11.10
CA LEU A 32 -9.12 2.88 -11.34
C LEU A 32 -9.92 3.30 -10.09
N PRO A 33 -9.66 4.50 -9.53
CA PRO A 33 -10.43 5.01 -8.40
C PRO A 33 -11.91 5.17 -8.76
N SER A 34 -12.82 4.73 -7.89
CA SER A 34 -14.27 4.90 -8.07
C SER A 34 -14.76 6.30 -7.68
N SER A 35 -14.00 7.04 -6.88
CA SER A 35 -14.24 8.43 -6.49
C SER A 35 -12.91 9.13 -6.18
N LYS A 36 -12.92 10.47 -6.03
CA LYS A 36 -11.73 11.25 -5.64
C LYS A 36 -11.14 10.83 -4.27
N ALA A 37 -11.98 10.36 -3.35
CA ALA A 37 -11.55 9.87 -2.05
C ALA A 37 -11.11 8.39 -2.08
N SER A 38 -11.56 7.64 -3.08
CA SER A 38 -11.22 6.24 -3.25
C SER A 38 -9.75 6.10 -3.60
N MET A 39 -9.04 5.20 -2.93
CA MET A 39 -7.63 4.88 -3.23
C MET A 39 -6.63 6.02 -3.00
N ILE A 40 -7.03 7.10 -2.30
CA ILE A 40 -6.17 8.27 -2.06
C ILE A 40 -4.82 7.89 -1.43
N HIS A 41 -4.81 6.91 -0.53
CA HIS A 41 -3.60 6.39 0.10
C HIS A 41 -2.65 5.69 -0.90
N VAL A 42 -3.19 5.05 -1.94
CA VAL A 42 -2.36 4.45 -3.01
C VAL A 42 -1.79 5.54 -3.89
N THR A 43 -2.61 6.51 -4.28
CA THR A 43 -2.18 7.65 -5.11
C THR A 43 -1.07 8.45 -4.41
N ARG A 44 -1.25 8.75 -3.11
CA ARG A 44 -0.22 9.44 -2.31
C ARG A 44 1.06 8.61 -2.20
N GLN A 45 0.94 7.30 -1.97
CA GLN A 45 2.11 6.44 -1.90
C GLN A 45 2.85 6.37 -3.23
N VAL A 46 2.15 6.23 -4.37
CA VAL A 46 2.80 6.22 -5.69
C VAL A 46 3.48 7.55 -5.98
N ALA A 47 2.83 8.67 -5.65
CA ALA A 47 3.44 10.00 -5.80
C ALA A 47 4.70 10.17 -4.93
N SER A 48 4.72 9.62 -3.71
CA SER A 48 5.89 9.69 -2.82
C SER A 48 7.06 8.78 -3.23
N LEU A 49 6.86 7.87 -4.19
CA LEU A 49 7.93 7.03 -4.76
C LEU A 49 8.75 7.76 -5.82
N GLU A 50 8.23 8.85 -6.37
CA GLU A 50 8.94 9.70 -7.31
C GLU A 50 9.99 10.52 -6.55
N CYS A 51 11.25 10.19 -6.74
CA CYS A 51 12.38 10.79 -6.04
C CYS A 51 13.63 10.79 -6.92
N PRO A 52 14.72 11.49 -6.54
CA PRO A 52 15.96 11.46 -7.32
C PRO A 52 16.43 10.05 -7.62
N GLY A 53 16.56 9.75 -8.92
CA GLY A 53 16.94 8.44 -9.42
C GLY A 53 15.79 7.42 -9.56
N VAL A 54 14.53 7.80 -9.34
CA VAL A 54 13.34 6.95 -9.58
C VAL A 54 12.27 7.76 -10.31
N THR A 55 11.83 7.25 -11.46
CA THR A 55 10.71 7.82 -12.24
C THR A 55 9.53 6.84 -12.19
N CYS A 56 8.38 7.31 -11.73
CA CYS A 56 7.16 6.52 -11.61
C CYS A 56 6.11 6.99 -12.63
N GLN A 57 5.55 6.05 -13.40
CA GLN A 57 4.37 6.30 -14.22
C GLN A 57 3.23 5.45 -13.72
N THR A 58 2.00 6.00 -13.64
CA THR A 58 0.83 5.28 -13.18
C THR A 58 -0.04 4.81 -14.33
N TYR A 59 -0.42 3.54 -14.30
CA TYR A 59 -1.43 2.96 -15.19
C TYR A 59 -2.64 2.49 -14.38
N HIS A 60 -3.84 2.92 -14.79
CA HIS A 60 -5.09 2.55 -14.13
C HIS A 60 -5.81 1.44 -14.89
N VAL A 61 -6.08 0.32 -14.21
CA VAL A 61 -6.90 -0.77 -14.73
C VAL A 61 -8.37 -0.37 -14.64
N THR A 62 -9.03 -0.19 -15.78
CA THR A 62 -10.36 0.43 -15.90
C THR A 62 -11.53 -0.52 -15.67
N SER A 63 -11.40 -1.82 -15.96
CA SER A 63 -12.47 -2.79 -15.77
C SER A 63 -11.96 -4.17 -15.37
N ARG A 64 -12.82 -4.99 -14.72
CA ARG A 64 -12.40 -6.20 -14.02
C ARG A 64 -13.28 -7.43 -14.26
N THR A 65 -14.35 -7.32 -15.04
CA THR A 65 -15.42 -8.35 -14.98
C THR A 65 -15.72 -9.06 -16.29
N SER A 66 -15.56 -8.42 -17.45
CA SER A 66 -15.85 -9.05 -18.74
C SER A 66 -14.58 -9.59 -19.39
N PRO A 67 -14.54 -10.85 -19.90
CA PRO A 67 -13.37 -11.40 -20.57
C PRO A 67 -12.86 -10.56 -21.74
N ARG A 68 -13.78 -9.96 -22.52
CA ARG A 68 -13.42 -9.07 -23.64
C ARG A 68 -12.73 -7.80 -23.16
N VAL A 69 -13.21 -7.26 -22.05
CA VAL A 69 -12.61 -6.05 -21.43
C VAL A 69 -11.25 -6.38 -20.81
N VAL A 70 -11.14 -7.52 -20.12
CA VAL A 70 -9.87 -8.01 -19.55
C VAL A 70 -8.81 -8.19 -20.66
N LEU A 71 -9.18 -8.76 -21.81
CA LEU A 71 -8.27 -8.88 -22.95
C LEU A 71 -7.87 -7.52 -23.52
N GLY A 72 -8.80 -6.56 -23.57
CA GLY A 72 -8.52 -5.18 -23.98
C GLY A 72 -7.55 -4.49 -23.04
N GLU A 73 -7.76 -4.63 -21.72
CA GLU A 73 -6.87 -4.09 -20.69
C GLU A 73 -5.47 -4.72 -20.76
N TRP A 74 -5.38 -6.02 -20.93
CA TRP A 74 -4.10 -6.71 -21.11
C TRP A 74 -3.31 -6.17 -22.31
N ARG A 75 -3.97 -5.97 -23.47
CA ARG A 75 -3.34 -5.39 -24.66
C ARG A 75 -2.87 -3.95 -24.42
N ARG A 76 -3.70 -3.13 -23.74
CA ARG A 76 -3.37 -1.74 -23.38
C ARG A 76 -2.17 -1.67 -22.44
N LEU A 77 -2.19 -2.47 -21.38
CA LEU A 77 -1.08 -2.53 -20.42
C LEU A 77 0.21 -2.99 -21.09
N ARG A 78 0.17 -4.00 -21.97
CA ARG A 78 1.35 -4.41 -22.75
C ARG A 78 1.88 -3.30 -23.68
N ARG A 79 0.99 -2.49 -24.27
CA ARG A 79 1.42 -1.35 -25.06
C ARG A 79 2.10 -0.31 -24.17
N GLU A 80 1.52 0.01 -23.04
CA GLU A 80 2.07 0.94 -22.07
C GLU A 80 3.47 0.51 -21.61
N ILE A 81 3.65 -0.75 -21.25
CA ILE A 81 4.95 -1.33 -20.88
C ILE A 81 5.98 -1.17 -22.01
N ARG A 82 5.57 -1.39 -23.27
CA ARG A 82 6.48 -1.21 -24.41
C ARG A 82 6.84 0.25 -24.67
N THR A 83 5.90 1.17 -24.46
CA THR A 83 6.12 2.62 -24.69
C THR A 83 6.94 3.22 -23.55
N PHE A 84 6.59 2.93 -22.30
CA PHE A 84 7.27 3.48 -21.14
C PHE A 84 8.62 2.77 -20.86
N GLN A 85 8.79 1.52 -21.28
CA GLN A 85 10.01 0.70 -21.03
C GLN A 85 10.42 0.72 -19.55
N PRO A 86 9.59 0.25 -18.62
CA PRO A 86 9.93 0.22 -17.20
C PRO A 86 10.99 -0.84 -16.90
N ASP A 87 11.78 -0.63 -15.86
CA ASP A 87 12.64 -1.66 -15.26
C ASP A 87 11.83 -2.62 -14.40
N ILE A 88 10.80 -2.09 -13.74
CA ILE A 88 9.94 -2.81 -12.78
C ILE A 88 8.48 -2.44 -13.03
N VAL A 89 7.60 -3.43 -12.97
CA VAL A 89 6.15 -3.22 -12.91
C VAL A 89 5.70 -3.46 -11.48
N HIS A 90 5.07 -2.47 -10.84
CA HIS A 90 4.59 -2.58 -9.47
C HIS A 90 3.05 -2.55 -9.43
N ALA A 91 2.43 -3.69 -9.18
CA ALA A 91 0.98 -3.80 -9.00
C ALA A 91 0.58 -3.45 -7.57
N HIS A 92 -0.20 -2.40 -7.41
CA HIS A 92 -0.82 -2.01 -6.15
C HIS A 92 -2.21 -2.63 -6.06
N TYR A 93 -2.39 -3.59 -5.25
CA TYR A 93 -3.45 -4.57 -5.07
C TYR A 93 -3.23 -5.90 -5.81
N GLY A 94 -3.61 -6.97 -5.14
CA GLY A 94 -3.79 -8.30 -5.71
C GLY A 94 -4.91 -8.36 -6.76
N THR A 95 -5.69 -9.44 -6.73
CA THR A 95 -6.85 -9.68 -7.61
C THR A 95 -6.50 -9.49 -9.10
N MET A 96 -7.41 -8.95 -9.89
CA MET A 96 -7.22 -8.73 -11.32
C MET A 96 -6.07 -7.76 -11.64
N THR A 97 -5.80 -6.79 -10.78
CA THR A 97 -4.72 -5.81 -10.99
C THR A 97 -3.35 -6.47 -11.06
N ALA A 98 -3.01 -7.26 -10.03
CA ALA A 98 -1.75 -8.00 -10.01
C ALA A 98 -1.72 -9.11 -11.06
N PHE A 99 -2.84 -9.81 -11.27
CA PHE A 99 -2.95 -10.87 -12.27
C PHE A 99 -2.64 -10.34 -13.69
N LEU A 100 -3.25 -9.22 -14.09
CA LEU A 100 -2.94 -8.58 -15.36
C LEU A 100 -1.48 -8.11 -15.45
N ALA A 101 -0.94 -7.54 -14.39
CA ALA A 101 0.45 -7.10 -14.38
C ALA A 101 1.41 -8.28 -14.64
N VAL A 102 1.25 -9.40 -13.93
CA VAL A 102 2.15 -10.57 -14.09
C VAL A 102 1.98 -11.29 -15.42
N LEU A 103 0.82 -11.18 -16.08
CA LEU A 103 0.58 -11.74 -17.41
C LEU A 103 1.06 -10.83 -18.54
N SER A 104 1.23 -9.55 -18.30
CA SER A 104 1.51 -8.55 -19.35
C SER A 104 2.99 -8.43 -19.68
N THR A 105 3.89 -8.94 -18.84
CA THR A 105 5.33 -8.74 -19.00
C THR A 105 6.15 -9.91 -18.49
N THR A 106 7.38 -10.01 -19.00
CA THR A 106 8.46 -10.86 -18.45
C THR A 106 9.41 -10.09 -17.54
N LEU A 107 9.26 -8.77 -17.45
CA LEU A 107 10.02 -7.93 -16.52
C LEU A 107 9.72 -8.30 -15.07
N PRO A 108 10.57 -7.89 -14.12
CA PRO A 108 10.31 -8.09 -12.70
C PRO A 108 9.01 -7.42 -12.28
N VAL A 109 8.11 -8.17 -11.64
CA VAL A 109 6.85 -7.65 -11.10
C VAL A 109 6.90 -7.68 -9.59
N ILE A 110 6.55 -6.56 -8.96
CA ILE A 110 6.28 -6.44 -7.52
C ILE A 110 4.78 -6.38 -7.32
N VAL A 111 4.27 -7.06 -6.31
CA VAL A 111 2.85 -7.00 -5.93
C VAL A 111 2.74 -6.53 -4.49
N THR A 112 1.98 -5.44 -4.26
CA THR A 112 1.61 -5.00 -2.92
C THR A 112 0.20 -5.46 -2.56
N TYR A 113 0.06 -6.28 -1.52
CA TYR A 113 -1.20 -6.69 -0.91
C TYR A 113 -1.58 -5.75 0.22
N ARG A 114 -2.85 -5.27 0.20
CA ARG A 114 -3.32 -4.18 1.08
C ARG A 114 -4.44 -4.56 2.04
N GLY A 115 -5.10 -5.69 1.84
CA GLY A 115 -6.17 -6.16 2.72
C GLY A 115 -7.28 -6.88 1.99
N SER A 116 -8.14 -6.18 1.28
CA SER A 116 -9.30 -6.74 0.57
C SER A 116 -8.95 -7.70 -0.58
N ASP A 117 -7.70 -7.81 -0.93
CA ASP A 117 -7.14 -8.71 -1.94
C ASP A 117 -6.84 -10.12 -1.40
N LEU A 118 -6.69 -10.27 -0.09
CA LEU A 118 -6.45 -11.54 0.61
C LEU A 118 -7.46 -11.81 1.74
N ASN A 119 -8.22 -10.79 2.17
CA ASN A 119 -9.30 -10.93 3.14
C ASN A 119 -10.63 -11.13 2.41
N PRO A 120 -11.44 -12.15 2.77
CA PRO A 120 -12.76 -12.32 2.20
C PRO A 120 -13.67 -11.15 2.58
N ASN A 121 -14.26 -10.50 1.60
CA ASN A 121 -15.26 -9.46 1.81
C ASN A 121 -16.64 -10.02 1.47
N ARG A 122 -17.36 -10.55 2.45
CA ARG A 122 -18.65 -11.22 2.27
C ARG A 122 -19.74 -10.36 1.61
N SER A 123 -19.54 -9.03 1.53
CA SER A 123 -20.50 -8.11 0.92
C SER A 123 -20.57 -8.17 -0.61
N ARG A 124 -19.60 -8.79 -1.28
CA ARG A 124 -19.47 -8.76 -2.75
C ARG A 124 -19.87 -10.06 -3.47
N GLY A 125 -20.31 -11.06 -2.74
CA GLY A 125 -20.67 -12.38 -3.25
C GLY A 125 -19.47 -13.35 -3.30
N TRP A 126 -19.67 -14.55 -2.76
CA TRP A 126 -18.62 -15.54 -2.50
C TRP A 126 -17.81 -15.97 -3.73
N LEU A 127 -18.45 -16.11 -4.90
CA LEU A 127 -17.75 -16.48 -6.14
C LEU A 127 -16.73 -15.45 -6.58
N ARG A 128 -17.11 -14.18 -6.53
CA ARG A 128 -16.23 -13.06 -6.92
C ARG A 128 -15.03 -12.92 -5.99
N GLU A 129 -15.25 -13.19 -4.74
CA GLU A 129 -14.21 -13.12 -3.71
C GLU A 129 -13.23 -14.26 -3.79
N THR A 130 -13.75 -15.49 -3.94
CA THR A 130 -12.92 -16.68 -4.14
C THR A 130 -12.07 -16.53 -5.39
N LEU A 131 -12.64 -16.05 -6.50
CA LEU A 131 -11.89 -15.77 -7.72
C LEU A 131 -10.85 -14.67 -7.50
N GLY A 132 -11.19 -13.59 -6.80
CA GLY A 132 -10.26 -12.51 -6.48
C GLY A 132 -9.07 -12.99 -5.66
N THR A 133 -9.32 -13.79 -4.63
CA THR A 133 -8.28 -14.41 -3.80
C THR A 133 -7.41 -15.36 -4.61
N LEU A 134 -8.02 -16.23 -5.45
CA LEU A 134 -7.28 -17.14 -6.33
C LEU A 134 -6.36 -16.38 -7.28
N LEU A 135 -6.85 -15.33 -7.93
CA LEU A 135 -6.04 -14.47 -8.81
C LEU A 135 -4.89 -13.79 -8.05
N SER A 136 -5.13 -13.37 -6.80
CA SER A 136 -4.09 -12.83 -5.92
C SER A 136 -3.01 -13.87 -5.65
N GLN A 137 -3.40 -15.10 -5.31
CA GLN A 137 -2.46 -16.19 -5.03
C GLN A 137 -1.65 -16.60 -6.28
N ILE A 138 -2.29 -16.65 -7.45
CA ILE A 138 -1.59 -16.91 -8.73
C ILE A 138 -0.60 -15.77 -9.05
N ALA A 139 -0.99 -14.51 -8.82
CA ALA A 139 -0.08 -13.39 -9.03
C ALA A 139 1.15 -13.46 -8.11
N ALA A 140 0.97 -13.92 -6.85
CA ALA A 140 2.07 -14.12 -5.91
C ALA A 140 3.10 -15.15 -6.40
N LEU A 141 2.69 -16.21 -7.09
CA LEU A 141 3.62 -17.21 -7.67
C LEU A 141 4.61 -16.59 -8.66
N ARG A 142 4.12 -15.67 -9.48
CA ARG A 142 4.89 -15.03 -10.54
C ARG A 142 5.63 -13.76 -10.10
N ALA A 143 5.23 -13.18 -8.96
CA ALA A 143 5.85 -11.98 -8.43
C ALA A 143 7.33 -12.21 -8.11
N ALA A 144 8.20 -11.29 -8.55
CA ALA A 144 9.62 -11.30 -8.23
C ALA A 144 9.85 -10.94 -6.76
N ARG A 145 9.08 -9.97 -6.24
CA ARG A 145 9.00 -9.60 -4.82
C ARG A 145 7.54 -9.31 -4.45
N ILE A 146 7.23 -9.49 -3.18
CA ILE A 146 5.90 -9.24 -2.64
C ILE A 146 6.03 -8.24 -1.48
N ILE A 147 5.15 -7.27 -1.43
CA ILE A 147 4.98 -6.38 -0.29
C ILE A 147 3.62 -6.68 0.34
N CYS A 148 3.60 -6.99 1.63
CA CYS A 148 2.37 -7.05 2.41
C CYS A 148 2.34 -5.88 3.41
N VAL A 149 1.18 -5.25 3.59
CA VAL A 149 1.08 -4.11 4.51
C VAL A 149 1.07 -4.54 5.99
N SER A 150 0.93 -5.84 6.27
CA SER A 150 0.98 -6.42 7.63
C SER A 150 1.49 -7.86 7.62
N ASN A 151 1.95 -8.36 8.76
CA ASN A 151 2.30 -9.76 8.97
C ASN A 151 1.08 -10.67 8.80
N GLN A 152 -0.09 -10.24 9.27
CA GLN A 152 -1.34 -10.97 9.11
C GLN A 152 -1.66 -11.26 7.62
N LEU A 153 -1.38 -10.32 6.71
CA LEU A 153 -1.55 -10.54 5.27
C LEU A 153 -0.48 -11.45 4.69
N LYS A 154 0.76 -11.36 5.14
CA LYS A 154 1.82 -12.29 4.77
C LYS A 154 1.43 -13.73 5.07
N ASP A 155 0.83 -13.97 6.24
CA ASP A 155 0.43 -15.31 6.67
C ASP A 155 -0.73 -15.90 5.85
N LYS A 156 -1.50 -15.06 5.16
CA LYS A 156 -2.58 -15.48 4.24
C LYS A 156 -2.10 -15.89 2.86
N LEU A 157 -0.83 -15.67 2.53
CA LEU A 157 -0.26 -16.18 1.29
C LEU A 157 -0.04 -17.69 1.40
N TRP A 158 -0.43 -18.41 0.36
CA TRP A 158 -0.27 -19.88 0.31
C TRP A 158 1.19 -20.28 0.03
N TRP A 159 1.92 -19.43 -0.73
CA TRP A 159 3.29 -19.66 -1.15
C TRP A 159 4.10 -18.35 -1.24
N ARG A 160 5.40 -18.46 -1.50
CA ARG A 160 6.31 -17.30 -1.69
C ARG A 160 6.42 -16.37 -0.48
N ARG A 161 6.16 -16.85 0.73
CA ARG A 161 6.29 -16.07 1.96
C ARG A 161 7.72 -15.60 2.22
N ASP A 162 8.72 -16.35 1.69
CA ASP A 162 10.14 -16.02 1.68
C ASP A 162 10.48 -14.76 0.87
N ARG A 163 9.62 -14.39 -0.10
CA ARG A 163 9.77 -13.19 -0.95
C ARG A 163 8.99 -11.98 -0.46
N VAL A 164 8.40 -12.07 0.71
CA VAL A 164 7.57 -11.01 1.27
C VAL A 164 8.40 -10.08 2.14
N THR A 165 8.30 -8.78 1.84
CA THR A 165 8.73 -7.70 2.74
C THR A 165 7.47 -7.06 3.32
N VAL A 166 7.40 -6.94 4.65
CA VAL A 166 6.28 -6.25 5.30
C VAL A 166 6.57 -4.76 5.36
N ILE A 167 5.78 -3.98 4.61
CA ILE A 167 5.89 -2.52 4.57
C ILE A 167 4.47 -1.95 4.63
N PRO A 168 4.06 -1.31 5.74
CA PRO A 168 2.75 -0.67 5.87
C PRO A 168 2.61 0.51 4.89
N THR A 169 1.38 0.96 4.65
CA THR A 169 1.16 2.21 3.92
C THR A 169 1.62 3.39 4.78
N GLY A 170 2.34 4.34 4.20
CA GLY A 170 2.80 5.53 4.89
C GLY A 170 1.70 6.54 5.18
N VAL A 171 1.96 7.40 6.15
CA VAL A 171 1.13 8.57 6.51
C VAL A 171 1.88 9.84 6.20
N ASP A 172 1.19 10.80 5.62
CA ASP A 172 1.72 12.14 5.42
C ASP A 172 1.78 12.89 6.75
N MET A 173 2.97 12.91 7.37
CA MET A 173 3.22 13.54 8.66
C MET A 173 3.20 15.08 8.60
N THR A 174 3.19 15.67 7.41
CA THR A 174 3.03 17.12 7.23
C THR A 174 1.56 17.53 7.21
N LEU A 175 0.69 16.61 6.81
CA LEU A 175 -0.76 16.79 6.81
C LEU A 175 -1.38 16.36 8.14
N PHE A 176 -0.97 15.20 8.67
CA PHE A 176 -1.43 14.65 9.94
C PHE A 176 -0.42 14.94 11.04
N TYR A 177 -0.71 15.93 11.88
CA TYR A 177 0.11 16.33 13.02
C TYR A 177 -0.76 16.87 14.15
N PRO A 178 -0.28 16.87 15.41
CA PRO A 178 -1.04 17.37 16.54
C PRO A 178 -1.30 18.89 16.40
N ARG A 179 -2.57 19.27 16.57
CA ARG A 179 -3.05 20.67 16.58
C ARG A 179 -3.82 20.92 17.86
N ASP A 180 -4.05 22.19 18.18
CA ASP A 180 -4.92 22.57 19.29
C ASP A 180 -6.35 22.07 19.08
N LEU A 181 -6.85 21.29 20.04
CA LEU A 181 -8.16 20.65 20.00
C LEU A 181 -9.30 21.68 19.91
N GLN A 182 -9.21 22.78 20.68
CA GLN A 182 -10.26 23.79 20.70
C GLN A 182 -10.29 24.59 19.39
N LYS A 183 -9.13 24.82 18.77
CA LYS A 183 -9.05 25.45 17.45
C LYS A 183 -9.68 24.57 16.40
N ALA A 184 -9.32 23.26 16.37
CA ALA A 184 -9.89 22.29 15.44
C ALA A 184 -11.42 22.17 15.58
N ARG A 185 -11.95 22.19 16.83
CA ARG A 185 -13.40 22.18 17.08
C ARG A 185 -14.09 23.43 16.57
N ARG A 186 -13.50 24.62 16.77
CA ARG A 186 -14.07 25.88 16.23
C ARG A 186 -14.12 25.84 14.69
N GLU A 187 -13.08 25.33 14.02
CA GLU A 187 -13.04 25.19 12.56
C GLU A 187 -14.16 24.28 12.03
N LEU A 188 -14.58 23.29 12.80
CA LEU A 188 -15.63 22.32 12.45
C LEU A 188 -17.02 22.70 12.98
N GLY A 189 -17.17 23.78 13.74
CA GLY A 189 -18.41 24.16 14.41
C GLY A 189 -18.82 23.17 15.49
N TRP A 190 -17.88 22.46 16.12
CA TRP A 190 -18.17 21.54 17.23
C TRP A 190 -18.15 22.26 18.58
N GLY A 191 -19.05 21.83 19.50
CA GLY A 191 -19.20 22.45 20.81
C GLY A 191 -17.96 22.30 21.70
N LYS A 192 -17.72 23.31 22.54
CA LYS A 192 -16.75 23.21 23.63
C LYS A 192 -17.27 22.23 24.69
N GLY A 193 -16.43 21.30 25.14
CA GLY A 193 -16.78 20.35 26.21
C GLY A 193 -17.61 19.13 25.76
N GLU A 194 -17.93 18.99 24.47
CA GLU A 194 -18.52 17.75 23.96
C GLU A 194 -17.45 16.64 23.92
N TYR A 195 -17.83 15.44 24.30
CA TYR A 195 -17.04 14.24 23.98
C TYR A 195 -17.26 13.84 22.53
N VAL A 196 -16.18 13.56 21.80
CA VAL A 196 -16.24 13.23 20.37
C VAL A 196 -15.49 11.93 20.08
N VAL A 197 -16.23 10.94 19.59
CA VAL A 197 -15.70 9.68 19.08
C VAL A 197 -15.72 9.72 17.56
N LEU A 198 -14.55 9.57 16.93
CA LEU A 198 -14.39 9.52 15.48
C LEU A 198 -14.44 8.07 15.00
N PHE A 199 -15.11 7.82 13.89
CA PHE A 199 -15.25 6.49 13.29
C PHE A 199 -15.18 6.54 11.77
N ASN A 200 -14.46 5.59 11.15
CA ASN A 200 -14.39 5.47 9.69
C ASN A 200 -15.35 4.37 9.19
N ALA A 201 -16.43 4.78 8.49
CA ALA A 201 -17.48 3.92 7.96
C ALA A 201 -17.39 3.70 6.43
N GLY A 202 -16.22 3.82 5.80
CA GLY A 202 -16.08 3.68 4.35
C GLY A 202 -16.60 2.35 3.76
N ASP A 203 -16.68 1.29 4.55
CA ASP A 203 -17.45 0.04 4.31
C ASP A 203 -18.19 -0.30 5.61
N PRO A 204 -19.45 0.15 5.79
CA PRO A 204 -20.16 0.04 7.07
C PRO A 204 -20.30 -1.39 7.58
N ILE A 205 -20.41 -2.38 6.70
CA ILE A 205 -20.55 -3.80 7.06
C ILE A 205 -19.22 -4.32 7.60
N CYS A 206 -18.15 -4.16 6.83
CA CYS A 206 -16.81 -4.59 7.23
C CYS A 206 -16.33 -3.85 8.48
N LYS A 207 -16.63 -2.56 8.58
CA LYS A 207 -16.25 -1.72 9.72
C LYS A 207 -17.12 -1.93 10.96
N ARG A 208 -18.22 -2.70 10.86
CA ARG A 208 -19.14 -2.98 11.96
C ARG A 208 -19.70 -1.70 12.57
N LEU A 209 -20.28 -0.83 11.74
CA LEU A 209 -20.94 0.40 12.20
C LEU A 209 -22.04 0.12 13.25
N ASP A 210 -22.70 -1.03 13.15
CA ASP A 210 -23.65 -1.54 14.14
C ASP A 210 -23.03 -1.65 15.54
N LEU A 211 -21.89 -2.34 15.63
CA LEU A 211 -21.15 -2.52 16.88
C LEU A 211 -20.60 -1.18 17.41
N ALA A 212 -20.09 -0.33 16.53
CA ALA A 212 -19.58 0.99 16.90
C ALA A 212 -20.68 1.86 17.52
N ARG A 213 -21.88 1.88 16.93
CA ARG A 213 -23.03 2.63 17.48
C ARG A 213 -23.47 2.11 18.85
N ALA A 214 -23.57 0.78 19.01
CA ALA A 214 -23.90 0.17 20.29
C ALA A 214 -22.87 0.49 21.38
N ALA A 215 -21.57 0.48 21.03
CA ALA A 215 -20.50 0.81 21.95
C ALA A 215 -20.51 2.30 22.37
N VAL A 216 -20.74 3.21 21.43
CA VAL A 216 -20.86 4.65 21.74
C VAL A 216 -22.09 4.91 22.62
N GLN A 217 -23.24 4.30 22.34
CA GLN A 217 -24.43 4.41 23.17
C GLN A 217 -24.18 3.90 24.59
N PHE A 218 -23.42 2.82 24.74
CA PHE A 218 -23.01 2.34 26.06
C PHE A 218 -22.09 3.35 26.76
N ALA A 219 -21.12 3.94 26.06
CA ALA A 219 -20.26 4.98 26.62
C ALA A 219 -21.06 6.22 27.07
N GLU A 220 -22.07 6.64 26.28
CA GLU A 220 -22.97 7.74 26.66
C GLU A 220 -23.68 7.48 27.97
N SER A 221 -24.12 6.26 28.26
CA SER A 221 -24.75 5.91 29.53
C SER A 221 -23.80 6.04 30.74
N MET A 222 -22.49 6.03 30.49
CA MET A 222 -21.45 6.09 31.53
C MET A 222 -20.87 7.49 31.74
N CYS A 223 -20.70 8.28 30.68
CA CYS A 223 -19.98 9.57 30.75
C CYS A 223 -20.78 10.78 30.24
N GLY A 224 -22.04 10.59 29.86
CA GLY A 224 -22.89 11.65 29.32
C GLY A 224 -22.78 11.73 27.78
N LYS A 225 -23.33 12.78 27.20
CA LYS A 225 -23.50 12.94 25.76
C LYS A 225 -22.17 12.82 24.97
N VAL A 226 -22.15 11.96 23.96
CA VAL A 226 -21.04 11.72 23.05
C VAL A 226 -21.46 12.05 21.62
N ARG A 227 -20.71 12.90 20.96
CA ARG A 227 -20.83 13.09 19.50
C ARG A 227 -20.16 11.92 18.78
N PHE A 228 -20.93 11.15 18.03
CA PHE A 228 -20.41 10.11 17.16
C PHE A 228 -20.17 10.69 15.76
N ALA A 229 -18.91 11.04 15.44
CA ALA A 229 -18.50 11.64 14.18
C ALA A 229 -18.07 10.54 13.20
N VAL A 230 -18.85 10.36 12.13
CA VAL A 230 -18.66 9.28 11.16
C VAL A 230 -18.04 9.80 9.87
N LEU A 231 -16.92 9.21 9.45
CA LEU A 231 -16.30 9.42 8.14
C LEU A 231 -16.93 8.41 7.16
N ASP A 232 -17.94 8.83 6.44
CA ASP A 232 -18.74 7.99 5.52
C ASP A 232 -18.29 8.03 4.06
N GLY A 233 -17.15 8.69 3.78
CA GLY A 233 -16.61 8.88 2.43
C GLY A 233 -17.06 10.18 1.75
N ASN A 234 -18.01 10.91 2.32
CA ASN A 234 -18.46 12.23 1.83
C ASN A 234 -17.62 13.38 2.42
N VAL A 235 -16.87 13.11 3.49
CA VAL A 235 -15.99 14.11 4.10
C VAL A 235 -14.82 14.40 3.17
N PRO A 236 -14.60 15.68 2.81
CA PRO A 236 -13.43 16.06 2.00
C PRO A 236 -12.13 15.63 2.68
N PRO A 237 -11.16 15.04 1.96
CA PRO A 237 -9.92 14.51 2.55
C PRO A 237 -9.08 15.54 3.32
N ASN A 238 -9.19 16.83 2.97
CA ASN A 238 -8.50 17.93 3.66
C ASN A 238 -9.13 18.28 5.02
N HIS A 239 -10.35 17.84 5.33
CA HIS A 239 -10.99 18.03 6.62
C HIS A 239 -10.65 16.91 7.63
N ILE A 240 -10.20 15.74 7.15
CA ILE A 240 -9.89 14.61 8.02
C ILE A 240 -8.85 14.96 9.10
N PRO A 241 -7.74 15.68 8.81
CA PRO A 241 -6.78 16.08 9.84
C PRO A 241 -7.38 16.98 10.92
N SER A 242 -8.28 17.91 10.57
CA SER A 242 -9.00 18.73 11.56
C SER A 242 -9.93 17.88 12.42
N MET A 243 -10.63 16.90 11.83
CA MET A 243 -11.50 15.99 12.59
C MET A 243 -10.69 15.08 13.54
N MET A 244 -9.51 14.59 13.13
CA MET A 244 -8.59 13.83 13.99
C MET A 244 -8.12 14.65 15.20
N ASN A 245 -7.90 15.96 15.01
CA ASN A 245 -7.49 16.85 16.07
C ASN A 245 -8.64 17.33 16.97
N ALA A 246 -9.86 17.37 16.44
CA ALA A 246 -11.06 17.78 17.15
C ALA A 246 -11.71 16.64 17.96
N ALA A 247 -11.43 15.39 17.64
CA ALA A 247 -11.94 14.22 18.34
C ALA A 247 -11.14 13.90 19.62
N ASP A 248 -11.77 13.19 20.56
CA ASP A 248 -11.16 12.72 21.80
C ASP A 248 -10.61 11.29 21.66
N CYS A 249 -11.25 10.45 20.84
CA CYS A 249 -10.69 9.16 20.45
C CYS A 249 -11.16 8.72 19.07
N LEU A 250 -10.35 7.84 18.43
CA LEU A 250 -10.73 7.06 17.26
C LEU A 250 -11.27 5.71 17.72
N LEU A 251 -12.39 5.27 17.14
CA LEU A 251 -12.94 3.93 17.34
C LEU A 251 -12.75 3.07 16.09
N LEU A 252 -12.24 1.84 16.26
CA LEU A 252 -12.13 0.83 15.20
C LEU A 252 -12.74 -0.51 15.64
N THR A 253 -13.78 -0.96 14.93
CA THR A 253 -14.54 -2.19 15.24
C THR A 253 -14.53 -3.22 14.09
N SER A 254 -13.71 -3.00 13.07
CA SER A 254 -13.68 -3.74 11.83
C SER A 254 -13.58 -5.26 12.02
N ASP A 255 -14.25 -6.03 11.16
CA ASP A 255 -14.12 -7.50 11.15
C ASP A 255 -12.76 -7.94 10.63
N TRP A 256 -12.22 -7.20 9.65
CA TRP A 256 -10.88 -7.42 9.12
C TRP A 256 -10.26 -6.11 8.60
N GLU A 257 -8.94 -6.04 8.63
CA GLU A 257 -8.12 -4.96 8.08
C GLU A 257 -6.85 -5.56 7.44
N GLY A 258 -6.17 -4.76 6.63
CA GLY A 258 -4.77 -5.04 6.27
C GLY A 258 -3.82 -4.31 7.21
N SER A 259 -3.80 -2.99 7.07
CA SER A 259 -3.10 -2.03 7.93
C SER A 259 -3.90 -0.73 7.87
N PRO A 260 -4.79 -0.48 8.83
CA PRO A 260 -5.77 0.60 8.73
C PRO A 260 -5.11 1.98 8.76
N ASN A 261 -5.25 2.72 7.67
CA ASN A 261 -4.64 4.05 7.55
C ASN A 261 -5.17 5.01 8.61
N VAL A 262 -6.46 4.93 8.92
CA VAL A 262 -7.10 5.80 9.92
C VAL A 262 -6.46 5.68 11.31
N VAL A 263 -5.96 4.50 11.69
CA VAL A 263 -5.24 4.30 12.97
C VAL A 263 -3.88 4.99 12.92
N LYS A 264 -3.15 4.88 11.80
CA LYS A 264 -1.85 5.54 11.63
C LYS A 264 -2.00 7.07 11.56
N GLU A 265 -3.06 7.56 10.94
CA GLU A 265 -3.43 8.98 10.92
C GLU A 265 -3.76 9.51 12.32
N ALA A 266 -4.47 8.70 13.13
CA ALA A 266 -4.75 9.01 14.52
C ALA A 266 -3.46 9.06 15.36
N ILE A 267 -2.58 8.06 15.21
CA ILE A 267 -1.25 8.03 15.84
C ILE A 267 -0.46 9.30 15.50
N ALA A 268 -0.43 9.69 14.23
CA ALA A 268 0.26 10.89 13.76
C ALA A 268 -0.30 12.20 14.36
N CYS A 269 -1.61 12.23 14.71
CA CYS A 269 -2.28 13.37 15.35
C CYS A 269 -2.32 13.27 16.89
N ASN A 270 -1.65 12.29 17.50
CA ASN A 270 -1.76 11.99 18.93
C ASN A 270 -3.21 11.75 19.40
N LEU A 271 -4.08 11.24 18.53
CA LEU A 271 -5.43 10.87 18.88
C LEU A 271 -5.44 9.48 19.51
N PRO A 272 -5.95 9.30 20.75
CA PRO A 272 -6.12 7.97 21.33
C PRO A 272 -7.00 7.07 20.48
N VAL A 273 -6.73 5.76 20.51
CA VAL A 273 -7.44 4.77 19.71
C VAL A 273 -8.04 3.70 20.63
N VAL A 274 -9.33 3.43 20.47
CA VAL A 274 -10.00 2.24 20.99
C VAL A 274 -10.24 1.29 19.81
N SER A 275 -9.70 0.10 19.86
CA SER A 275 -9.75 -0.84 18.75
C SER A 275 -10.02 -2.27 19.19
N VAL A 276 -10.61 -3.06 18.31
CA VAL A 276 -10.53 -4.52 18.37
C VAL A 276 -9.20 -4.98 17.76
N ASP A 277 -8.77 -6.21 18.07
CA ASP A 277 -7.55 -6.77 17.50
C ASP A 277 -7.77 -7.18 16.04
N VAL A 278 -7.25 -6.38 15.12
CA VAL A 278 -7.46 -6.56 13.67
C VAL A 278 -6.32 -5.96 12.85
N GLY A 279 -5.92 -6.64 11.77
CA GLY A 279 -4.82 -6.20 10.93
C GLY A 279 -3.49 -6.14 11.68
N ASP A 280 -2.81 -5.00 11.61
CA ASP A 280 -1.58 -4.71 12.35
C ASP A 280 -1.80 -3.74 13.52
N VAL A 281 -3.05 -3.55 13.95
CA VAL A 281 -3.37 -2.55 14.98
C VAL A 281 -2.64 -2.80 16.29
N ARG A 282 -2.49 -4.06 16.70
CA ARG A 282 -1.74 -4.41 17.92
C ARG A 282 -0.29 -3.94 17.84
N GLU A 283 0.37 -4.16 16.72
CA GLU A 283 1.73 -3.71 16.47
C GLU A 283 1.82 -2.18 16.43
N ARG A 284 0.80 -1.51 15.86
CA ARG A 284 0.78 -0.04 15.74
C ARG A 284 0.50 0.67 17.06
N LEU A 285 -0.24 0.04 17.96
CA LEU A 285 -0.60 0.62 19.27
C LEU A 285 0.34 0.18 20.40
N GLU A 286 1.38 -0.59 20.12
CA GLU A 286 2.37 -0.98 21.11
C GLU A 286 3.04 0.28 21.70
N GLY A 287 2.91 0.48 23.01
CA GLY A 287 3.43 1.66 23.73
C GLY A 287 2.64 2.96 23.52
N VAL A 288 1.65 3.00 22.63
CA VAL A 288 0.81 4.20 22.38
C VAL A 288 -0.25 4.34 23.47
N ARG A 289 -0.11 5.31 24.36
CA ARG A 289 -1.01 5.51 25.50
C ARG A 289 -1.72 6.86 25.42
N PRO A 290 -3.02 6.93 25.77
CA PRO A 290 -3.86 5.91 26.44
C PRO A 290 -4.64 4.99 25.47
N SER A 291 -4.14 4.67 24.28
CA SER A 291 -4.81 3.76 23.33
C SER A 291 -4.94 2.34 23.88
N VAL A 292 -5.99 1.61 23.48
CA VAL A 292 -6.29 0.28 24.00
C VAL A 292 -6.91 -0.65 22.95
N ILE A 293 -6.59 -1.94 23.04
CA ILE A 293 -7.23 -3.01 22.28
C ILE A 293 -8.12 -3.80 23.24
N VAL A 294 -9.37 -3.97 22.85
CA VAL A 294 -10.41 -4.62 23.65
C VAL A 294 -11.11 -5.73 22.88
N PRO A 295 -11.79 -6.66 23.56
CA PRO A 295 -12.63 -7.66 22.92
C PRO A 295 -13.71 -7.02 22.03
N ARG A 296 -14.19 -7.77 21.03
CA ARG A 296 -15.26 -7.37 20.12
C ARG A 296 -16.63 -7.47 20.80
N ASP A 297 -16.83 -6.66 21.83
CA ASP A 297 -18.05 -6.56 22.61
C ASP A 297 -18.41 -5.09 22.84
N ALA A 298 -19.68 -4.72 22.62
CA ALA A 298 -20.12 -3.34 22.70
C ALA A 298 -19.92 -2.71 24.08
N ARG A 299 -20.07 -3.50 25.15
CA ARG A 299 -19.91 -3.02 26.54
C ARG A 299 -18.43 -2.80 26.87
N GLU A 300 -17.57 -3.73 26.50
CA GLU A 300 -16.12 -3.60 26.73
C GLU A 300 -15.53 -2.43 25.93
N ILE A 301 -15.93 -2.29 24.66
CA ILE A 301 -15.56 -1.14 23.83
C ILE A 301 -16.06 0.16 24.46
N GLY A 302 -17.33 0.21 24.89
CA GLY A 302 -17.94 1.40 25.48
C GLY A 302 -17.31 1.80 26.81
N LYS A 303 -16.93 0.84 27.68
CA LYS A 303 -16.14 1.10 28.91
C LYS A 303 -14.80 1.75 28.56
N ALA A 304 -14.07 1.20 27.60
CA ALA A 304 -12.78 1.73 27.17
C ALA A 304 -12.91 3.16 26.58
N ILE A 305 -13.95 3.41 25.77
CA ILE A 305 -14.27 4.76 25.27
C ILE A 305 -14.48 5.71 26.44
N SER A 306 -15.37 5.37 27.38
CA SER A 306 -15.71 6.26 28.51
C SER A 306 -14.51 6.55 29.41
N GLU A 307 -13.58 5.59 29.57
CA GLU A 307 -12.35 5.80 30.32
C GLU A 307 -11.41 6.79 29.61
N ILE A 308 -11.17 6.62 28.31
CA ILE A 308 -10.36 7.55 27.51
C ILE A 308 -10.97 8.97 27.52
N LEU A 309 -12.29 9.07 27.33
CA LEU A 309 -12.99 10.36 27.34
C LEU A 309 -12.83 11.09 28.68
N ARG A 310 -12.97 10.38 29.82
CA ARG A 310 -12.78 10.95 31.17
C ARG A 310 -11.33 11.36 31.43
N GLN A 311 -10.35 10.63 30.92
CA GLN A 311 -8.95 11.02 31.06
C GLN A 311 -8.64 12.32 30.33
N GLY A 312 -9.31 12.61 29.21
CA GLY A 312 -9.13 13.82 28.42
C GLY A 312 -7.71 14.06 27.91
N LYS A 313 -6.90 13.01 27.80
CA LYS A 313 -5.49 13.09 27.42
C LYS A 313 -5.27 12.74 25.94
N ARG A 314 -4.37 13.47 25.27
CA ARG A 314 -3.85 13.07 23.97
C ARG A 314 -2.83 11.94 24.12
N SER A 315 -2.61 11.18 23.05
CA SER A 315 -1.63 10.09 23.08
C SER A 315 -0.21 10.57 22.77
N ASN A 316 0.78 9.69 23.02
CA ASN A 316 2.19 9.86 22.62
C ASN A 316 2.47 9.25 21.24
N GLY A 317 1.43 8.98 20.46
CA GLY A 317 1.53 8.14 19.25
C GLY A 317 2.50 8.67 18.21
N ARG A 318 2.57 10.01 18.01
CA ARG A 318 3.44 10.61 16.99
C ARG A 318 4.92 10.31 17.21
N GLU A 319 5.38 10.29 18.44
CA GLU A 319 6.77 9.97 18.79
C GLU A 319 7.14 8.53 18.41
N LEU A 320 6.18 7.62 18.56
CA LEU A 320 6.33 6.19 18.25
C LEU A 320 6.07 5.86 16.78
N GLY A 321 5.37 6.72 16.05
CA GLY A 321 4.94 6.49 14.68
C GLY A 321 5.87 7.05 13.58
N ASN A 322 7.08 7.49 13.89
CA ASN A 322 7.98 8.11 12.92
C ASN A 322 8.34 7.18 11.74
N ASP A 323 8.43 5.88 11.96
CA ASP A 323 8.66 4.86 10.94
C ASP A 323 7.51 4.69 9.95
N LEU A 324 6.33 5.26 10.28
CA LEU A 324 5.13 5.27 9.44
C LEU A 324 5.05 6.47 8.50
N SER A 325 6.01 7.41 8.53
CA SER A 325 5.99 8.54 7.61
C SER A 325 6.05 8.08 6.16
N SER A 326 5.36 8.80 5.26
CA SER A 326 5.37 8.49 3.83
C SER A 326 6.78 8.44 3.26
N ASP A 327 7.68 9.30 3.76
CA ASP A 327 9.08 9.35 3.30
C ASP A 327 9.86 8.10 3.68
N VAL A 328 9.77 7.65 4.95
CA VAL A 328 10.42 6.43 5.42
C VAL A 328 9.87 5.21 4.69
N VAL A 329 8.55 5.12 4.54
CA VAL A 329 7.91 4.01 3.82
C VAL A 329 8.33 4.00 2.35
N SER A 330 8.40 5.16 1.69
CA SER A 330 8.85 5.26 0.29
C SER A 330 10.30 4.84 0.13
N GLN A 331 11.20 5.27 1.02
CA GLN A 331 12.59 4.82 1.02
C GLN A 331 12.71 3.30 1.16
N ARG A 332 11.89 2.67 2.02
CA ARG A 332 11.85 1.21 2.16
C ARG A 332 11.38 0.53 0.87
N ILE A 333 10.37 1.07 0.19
CA ILE A 333 9.88 0.52 -1.09
C ILE A 333 10.95 0.72 -2.19
N VAL A 334 11.57 1.89 -2.28
CA VAL A 334 12.65 2.17 -3.25
C VAL A 334 13.85 1.25 -3.01
N SER A 335 14.16 0.92 -1.75
CA SER A 335 15.21 -0.05 -1.44
C SER A 335 14.88 -1.45 -1.99
N VAL A 336 13.60 -1.86 -1.95
CA VAL A 336 13.16 -3.12 -2.58
C VAL A 336 13.32 -3.05 -4.10
N TYR A 337 13.02 -1.91 -4.74
CA TYR A 337 13.23 -1.72 -6.18
C TYR A 337 14.71 -1.84 -6.57
N ARG A 338 15.58 -1.14 -5.85
CA ARG A 338 17.03 -1.14 -6.10
C ARG A 338 17.61 -2.54 -5.92
N ALA A 339 17.25 -3.24 -4.86
CA ALA A 339 17.68 -4.62 -4.62
C ALA A 339 17.23 -5.56 -5.76
N LEU A 340 15.97 -5.43 -6.21
CA LEU A 340 15.44 -6.25 -7.30
C LEU A 340 16.15 -5.97 -8.64
N ARG A 341 16.43 -4.71 -8.96
CA ARG A 341 17.21 -4.32 -10.16
C ARG A 341 18.59 -4.96 -10.14
N MET A 342 19.30 -4.85 -9.00
CA MET A 342 20.64 -5.46 -8.84
C MET A 342 20.62 -6.98 -9.01
N ASP A 343 19.62 -7.66 -8.43
CA ASP A 343 19.46 -9.12 -8.60
C ASP A 343 19.21 -9.50 -10.06
N TYR A 344 18.43 -8.70 -10.77
CA TYR A 344 18.11 -8.93 -12.18
C TYR A 344 19.32 -8.71 -13.08
N LEU A 345 20.10 -7.66 -12.89
CA LEU A 345 21.35 -7.39 -13.61
C LEU A 345 22.37 -8.50 -13.37
N LYS A 346 22.56 -8.93 -12.12
CA LYS A 346 23.46 -10.04 -11.79
C LYS A 346 23.04 -11.37 -12.43
N SER A 347 21.73 -11.64 -12.51
CA SER A 347 21.22 -12.87 -13.14
C SER A 347 21.40 -12.85 -14.66
N GLY A 348 21.20 -11.72 -15.31
CA GLY A 348 21.47 -11.49 -16.72
C GLY A 348 22.95 -11.68 -17.05
N PHE A 349 23.85 -11.11 -16.24
CA PHE A 349 25.30 -11.28 -16.39
C PHE A 349 25.74 -12.75 -16.25
N ARG A 350 25.19 -13.49 -15.30
CA ARG A 350 25.45 -14.94 -15.16
C ARG A 350 24.94 -15.77 -16.33
N PHE A 351 23.87 -15.37 -16.97
CA PHE A 351 23.36 -16.05 -18.18
C PHE A 351 24.29 -15.84 -19.37
N TRP A 352 24.77 -14.63 -19.61
CA TRP A 352 25.71 -14.29 -20.66
C TRP A 352 27.10 -14.98 -20.47
N THR A 353 27.62 -15.00 -19.24
CA THR A 353 28.87 -15.69 -18.93
C THR A 353 28.76 -17.20 -19.15
N ARG A 354 27.62 -17.82 -18.83
CA ARG A 354 27.39 -19.26 -19.13
C ARG A 354 27.26 -19.54 -20.62
N LEU A 355 26.66 -18.64 -21.40
CA LEU A 355 26.56 -18.79 -22.85
C LEU A 355 27.94 -18.60 -23.54
N SER A 356 28.72 -17.62 -23.13
CA SER A 356 30.05 -17.38 -23.64
C SER A 356 30.99 -18.54 -23.32
N GLN A 357 30.96 -19.10 -22.12
CA GLN A 357 31.71 -20.28 -21.74
C GLN A 357 31.31 -21.52 -22.58
N ARG A 358 30.01 -21.73 -22.83
CA ARG A 358 29.54 -22.84 -23.68
C ARG A 358 29.96 -22.67 -25.15
N SER A 359 29.96 -21.45 -25.66
CA SER A 359 30.43 -21.18 -27.04
C SER A 359 31.96 -21.33 -27.17
N PHE A 360 32.72 -20.95 -26.13
CA PHE A 360 34.18 -21.15 -26.10
C PHE A 360 34.55 -22.64 -26.05
N LEU A 361 33.88 -23.42 -25.20
CA LEU A 361 34.09 -24.86 -25.08
C LEU A 361 33.65 -25.63 -26.35
N LYS A 362 32.67 -25.13 -27.10
CA LYS A 362 32.30 -25.69 -28.40
C LYS A 362 33.37 -25.41 -29.48
N ARG A 363 33.96 -24.22 -29.50
CA ARG A 363 35.03 -23.86 -30.43
C ARG A 363 36.34 -24.62 -30.15
N SER A 364 36.72 -24.80 -28.88
CA SER A 364 37.90 -25.57 -28.51
C SER A 364 37.79 -27.06 -28.85
N ARG A 365 36.59 -27.67 -28.81
CA ARG A 365 36.36 -29.08 -29.24
C ARG A 365 36.37 -29.27 -30.74
N ILE A 366 36.10 -28.22 -31.52
CA ILE A 366 36.18 -28.28 -33.00
C ILE A 366 37.64 -28.16 -33.44
N MET A 367 38.48 -27.35 -32.78
CA MET A 367 39.91 -27.22 -33.08
C MET A 367 40.78 -28.42 -32.65
N GLN A 368 40.26 -29.30 -31.76
CA GLN A 368 40.98 -30.53 -31.37
C GLN A 368 40.61 -31.75 -32.24
N ARG A 369 39.73 -31.58 -33.23
CA ARG A 369 39.29 -32.63 -34.14
C ARG A 369 39.67 -32.37 -35.62
N SER A 370 40.37 -31.29 -35.88
CA SER A 370 41.08 -30.98 -37.13
C SER A 370 42.58 -31.13 -36.92
#